data_3d316661111fab7223673f62d3f52653
#
_entry.id   3d316661111fab7223673f62d3f52653
#
_cell.length_a   1.000
_cell.length_b   1.000
_cell.length_c   1.000
_cell.angle_alpha   90.00
_cell.angle_beta   90.00
_cell.angle_gamma   90.00
#
_symmetry.space_group_name_H-M   'P 1'
#
loop_
_entity.id
_entity.type
_entity.pdbx_description
1 polymer ?
#
loop_
_entity_poly.entity_id
_entity_poly.type
_entity_poly.pdbx_seq_one_letter_code
_entity_poly.pdbx_strand_id
1 'polypeptide(L)'
;MADIIIMDGKCPEENINAVIDKIKMLGFDVNLSRGTEKIIIGIIGDTRELSEEVFVSFPGVIDVISILKDYKLVTREFHPADTTVFAGNIVIDNKHFVIAAGPCSVESYDQMFTTAVFIKNHNGKILRGGAYKPRTSPYSFVGLGKEGLAILKDVKNETGLPVITEVLAPEEVEIVADVADILQIGARNMYNYRLLERVGKTS
;
A
#
# COMPACT_ATOMS: atom_id res chain seq x y z
N MET A 1 -0.80 26.32 8.27
CA MET A 1 -1.28 24.91 8.12
C MET A 1 -0.33 24.02 8.90
N ALA A 2 -0.80 23.21 9.83
CA ALA A 2 0.05 22.32 10.62
C ALA A 2 -0.30 20.87 10.28
N ASP A 3 0.64 20.15 9.68
CA ASP A 3 0.42 18.76 9.27
C ASP A 3 1.28 17.78 10.03
N ILE A 4 2.50 18.17 10.36
CA ILE A 4 3.46 17.37 11.12
C ILE A 4 4.06 18.20 12.23
N ILE A 5 4.08 17.64 13.43
CA ILE A 5 4.77 18.20 14.59
C ILE A 5 5.98 17.32 14.89
N ILE A 6 7.16 17.92 14.92
CA ILE A 6 8.42 17.24 15.25
C ILE A 6 8.77 17.60 16.69
N MET A 7 8.94 16.57 17.51
CA MET A 7 9.36 16.70 18.90
C MET A 7 10.72 16.04 19.15
N ASP A 8 11.41 16.49 20.18
CA ASP A 8 12.67 15.86 20.62
C ASP A 8 12.44 14.40 21.02
N GLY A 9 13.33 13.49 20.58
CA GLY A 9 13.23 12.06 20.89
C GLY A 9 13.35 11.75 22.37
N LYS A 10 13.91 12.66 23.19
CA LYS A 10 14.01 12.58 24.64
C LYS A 10 12.91 13.32 25.38
N CYS A 11 11.90 13.83 24.65
CA CYS A 11 10.79 14.56 25.24
C CYS A 11 10.01 13.69 26.23
N PRO A 12 9.66 14.22 27.42
CA PRO A 12 8.82 13.51 28.38
C PRO A 12 7.46 13.12 27.78
N GLU A 13 6.96 11.95 28.16
CA GLU A 13 5.69 11.41 27.66
C GLU A 13 4.50 12.36 27.91
N GLU A 14 4.53 13.10 29.00
CA GLU A 14 3.51 14.10 29.34
C GLU A 14 3.38 15.19 28.27
N ASN A 15 4.51 15.65 27.75
CA ASN A 15 4.52 16.69 26.72
C ASN A 15 4.01 16.16 25.37
N ILE A 16 4.36 14.91 25.05
CA ILE A 16 3.85 14.24 23.83
C ILE A 16 2.33 14.09 23.91
N ASN A 17 1.83 13.62 25.05
CA ASN A 17 0.40 13.46 25.28
C ASN A 17 -0.33 14.80 25.26
N ALA A 18 0.25 15.87 25.79
CA ALA A 18 -0.33 17.21 25.75
C ALA A 18 -0.55 17.70 24.30
N VAL A 19 0.39 17.44 23.39
CA VAL A 19 0.26 17.75 21.96
C VAL A 19 -0.84 16.89 21.33
N ILE A 20 -0.83 15.58 21.61
CA ILE A 20 -1.84 14.64 21.08
C ILE A 20 -3.25 15.03 21.54
N ASP A 21 -3.42 15.34 22.81
CA ASP A 21 -4.71 15.74 23.36
C ASP A 21 -5.20 17.06 22.74
N LYS A 22 -4.29 18.00 22.52
CA LYS A 22 -4.62 19.25 21.83
C LYS A 22 -5.12 19.00 20.41
N ILE A 23 -4.47 18.11 19.64
CA ILE A 23 -4.89 17.73 18.29
C ILE A 23 -6.30 17.11 18.32
N LYS A 24 -6.53 16.17 19.25
CA LYS A 24 -7.84 15.51 19.41
C LYS A 24 -8.93 16.47 19.82
N MET A 25 -8.64 17.41 20.73
CA MET A 25 -9.59 18.47 21.12
C MET A 25 -9.99 19.38 19.94
N LEU A 26 -9.12 19.52 18.95
CA LEU A 26 -9.40 20.27 17.72
C LEU A 26 -10.16 19.44 16.68
N GLY A 27 -10.49 18.17 16.98
CA GLY A 27 -11.29 17.30 16.12
C GLY A 27 -10.49 16.54 15.07
N PHE A 28 -9.16 16.44 15.23
CA PHE A 28 -8.28 15.70 14.31
C PHE A 28 -7.83 14.39 14.93
N ASP A 29 -7.49 13.42 14.05
CA ASP A 29 -6.80 12.19 14.44
C ASP A 29 -5.29 12.36 14.35
N VAL A 30 -4.55 11.43 14.97
CA VAL A 30 -3.09 11.49 15.06
C VAL A 30 -2.45 10.19 14.59
N ASN A 31 -1.29 10.33 13.96
CA ASN A 31 -0.35 9.24 13.71
C ASN A 31 0.95 9.55 14.46
N LEU A 32 1.35 8.69 15.40
CA LEU A 32 2.54 8.86 16.21
C LEU A 32 3.65 7.92 15.73
N SER A 33 4.78 8.49 15.30
CA SER A 33 5.99 7.74 14.95
C SER A 33 7.12 8.10 15.91
N ARG A 34 7.73 7.09 16.54
CA ARG A 34 8.81 7.25 17.52
C ARG A 34 10.13 6.82 16.92
N GLY A 35 11.03 7.78 16.73
CA GLY A 35 12.43 7.55 16.40
C GLY A 35 13.34 7.74 17.62
N THR A 36 14.60 7.40 17.46
CA THR A 36 15.61 7.55 18.52
C THR A 36 16.00 9.01 18.77
N GLU A 37 15.98 9.83 17.74
CA GLU A 37 16.38 11.25 17.81
C GLU A 37 15.19 12.20 17.78
N LYS A 38 14.10 11.81 17.13
CA LYS A 38 12.89 12.63 16.94
C LYS A 38 11.63 11.82 17.10
N ILE A 39 10.61 12.45 17.60
CA ILE A 39 9.24 11.96 17.61
C ILE A 39 8.44 12.78 16.61
N ILE A 40 7.66 12.10 15.78
CA ILE A 40 6.86 12.73 14.73
C ILE A 40 5.38 12.47 15.04
N ILE A 41 4.61 13.53 15.14
CA ILE A 41 3.16 13.49 15.30
C ILE A 41 2.54 14.04 14.02
N GLY A 42 1.96 13.16 13.21
CA GLY A 42 1.20 13.52 12.02
C GLY A 42 -0.25 13.82 12.38
N ILE A 43 -0.78 14.93 11.91
CA ILE A 43 -2.18 15.32 12.08
C ILE A 43 -2.99 14.78 10.91
N ILE A 44 -4.02 13.99 11.20
CA ILE A 44 -4.90 13.37 10.20
C ILE A 44 -6.20 14.16 10.13
N GLY A 45 -6.51 14.70 8.97
CA GLY A 45 -7.71 15.49 8.73
C GLY A 45 -7.47 16.66 7.78
N ASP A 46 -8.45 17.52 7.63
CA ASP A 46 -8.34 18.74 6.82
C ASP A 46 -7.71 19.88 7.66
N THR A 47 -6.40 20.00 7.56
CA THR A 47 -5.58 20.92 8.37
C THR A 47 -5.43 22.32 7.74
N ARG A 48 -6.18 22.64 6.66
CA ARG A 48 -6.01 23.92 5.92
C ARG A 48 -6.17 25.16 6.78
N GLU A 49 -7.01 25.10 7.81
CA GLU A 49 -7.27 26.22 8.73
C GLU A 49 -6.45 26.13 10.04
N LEU A 50 -5.65 25.06 10.22
CA LEU A 50 -4.90 24.85 11.44
C LEU A 50 -3.56 25.61 11.39
N SER A 51 -3.40 26.62 12.24
CA SER A 51 -2.16 27.39 12.32
C SER A 51 -1.05 26.61 13.01
N GLU A 52 0.18 26.74 12.52
CA GLU A 52 1.40 26.20 13.15
C GLU A 52 1.64 26.78 14.55
N GLU A 53 1.27 28.05 14.76
CA GLU A 53 1.42 28.77 16.02
C GLU A 53 0.74 28.06 17.20
N VAL A 54 -0.28 27.25 16.94
CA VAL A 54 -1.00 26.47 17.96
C VAL A 54 -0.08 25.50 18.68
N PHE A 55 0.95 24.98 18.00
CA PHE A 55 1.81 23.91 18.51
C PHE A 55 3.24 24.33 18.82
N VAL A 56 3.75 25.39 18.20
CA VAL A 56 5.15 25.84 18.39
C VAL A 56 5.49 26.13 19.84
N SER A 57 4.52 26.54 20.67
CA SER A 57 4.73 26.85 22.08
C SER A 57 4.76 25.64 23.02
N PHE A 58 4.44 24.44 22.54
CA PHE A 58 4.44 23.26 23.38
C PHE A 58 5.87 22.82 23.74
N PRO A 59 6.14 22.47 25.01
CA PRO A 59 7.44 22.00 25.44
C PRO A 59 7.87 20.74 24.67
N GLY A 60 9.08 20.74 24.13
CA GLY A 60 9.64 19.62 23.37
C GLY A 60 9.30 19.63 21.87
N VAL A 61 8.48 20.56 21.38
CA VAL A 61 8.28 20.77 19.94
C VAL A 61 9.52 21.46 19.38
N ILE A 62 10.11 20.84 18.35
CA ILE A 62 11.28 21.36 17.64
C ILE A 62 10.82 22.15 16.41
N ASP A 63 9.81 21.60 15.69
CA ASP A 63 9.35 22.19 14.43
C ASP A 63 7.91 21.77 14.14
N VAL A 64 7.21 22.58 13.36
CA VAL A 64 5.88 22.29 12.84
C VAL A 64 5.90 22.49 11.33
N ILE A 65 5.60 21.44 10.59
CA ILE A 65 5.73 21.43 9.12
C ILE A 65 4.35 21.37 8.47
N SER A 66 4.18 22.20 7.45
CA SER A 66 3.04 22.15 6.54
C SER A 66 3.38 21.33 5.30
N ILE A 67 2.57 20.32 5.01
CA ILE A 67 2.71 19.52 3.79
C ILE A 67 1.60 19.89 2.82
N LEU A 68 1.96 20.62 1.78
CA LEU A 68 1.04 21.01 0.69
C LEU A 68 0.78 19.88 -0.33
N LYS A 69 1.15 18.62 0.01
CA LYS A 69 1.04 17.48 -0.92
C LYS A 69 -0.18 16.64 -0.58
N ASP A 70 -0.98 16.30 -1.58
CA ASP A 70 -2.17 15.42 -1.45
C ASP A 70 -1.84 14.02 -0.91
N TYR A 71 -0.56 13.60 -1.01
CA TYR A 71 -0.06 12.29 -0.57
C TYR A 71 0.79 12.36 0.71
N LYS A 72 0.49 13.30 1.62
CA LYS A 72 1.29 13.51 2.86
C LYS A 72 1.52 12.25 3.68
N LEU A 73 0.53 11.37 3.81
CA LEU A 73 0.59 10.16 4.63
C LEU A 73 1.65 9.13 4.21
N VAL A 74 2.11 9.19 2.96
CA VAL A 74 3.14 8.28 2.42
C VAL A 74 4.49 8.96 2.21
N THR A 75 4.63 10.22 2.61
CA THR A 75 5.91 10.93 2.50
C THR A 75 6.87 10.49 3.59
N ARG A 76 8.18 10.64 3.34
CA ARG A 76 9.23 10.36 4.33
C ARG A 76 9.16 11.29 5.54
N GLU A 77 8.65 12.49 5.36
CA GLU A 77 8.42 13.44 6.45
C GLU A 77 7.39 12.92 7.44
N PHE A 78 6.33 12.25 6.94
CA PHE A 78 5.26 11.68 7.76
C PHE A 78 5.58 10.25 8.24
N HIS A 79 6.20 9.45 7.38
CA HIS A 79 6.56 8.06 7.65
C HIS A 79 8.06 7.84 7.37
N PRO A 80 8.96 8.17 8.29
CA PRO A 80 10.41 8.11 8.07
C PRO A 80 10.96 6.69 8.01
N ALA A 81 10.31 5.73 8.65
CA ALA A 81 10.72 4.33 8.62
C ALA A 81 10.45 3.68 7.25
N ASP A 82 11.31 2.74 6.86
CA ASP A 82 11.06 1.94 5.67
C ASP A 82 9.89 0.97 5.88
N THR A 83 9.03 0.87 4.87
CA THR A 83 7.90 -0.05 4.90
C THR A 83 8.36 -1.46 4.54
N THR A 84 7.91 -2.45 5.30
CA THR A 84 8.06 -3.87 4.98
C THR A 84 6.68 -4.44 4.68
N VAL A 85 6.54 -5.10 3.53
CA VAL A 85 5.30 -5.75 3.10
C VAL A 85 5.53 -7.24 2.96
N PHE A 86 4.52 -8.04 3.29
CA PHE A 86 4.54 -9.48 3.14
C PHE A 86 3.56 -9.91 2.06
N ALA A 87 4.04 -10.75 1.13
CA ALA A 87 3.22 -11.43 0.13
C ALA A 87 3.39 -12.94 0.34
N GLY A 88 2.45 -13.57 1.04
CA GLY A 88 2.64 -14.92 1.54
C GLY A 88 3.88 -14.98 2.44
N ASN A 89 4.87 -15.80 2.04
CA ASN A 89 6.15 -15.95 2.73
C ASN A 89 7.27 -15.02 2.21
N ILE A 90 6.96 -14.13 1.26
CA ILE A 90 7.95 -13.25 0.64
C ILE A 90 7.94 -11.89 1.35
N VAL A 91 9.14 -11.45 1.75
CA VAL A 91 9.37 -10.13 2.34
C VAL A 91 9.75 -9.15 1.23
N ILE A 92 9.04 -8.03 1.15
CA ILE A 92 9.29 -6.94 0.22
C ILE A 92 9.67 -5.71 1.04
N ASP A 93 10.91 -5.30 0.98
CA ASP A 93 11.47 -4.17 1.69
C ASP A 93 12.66 -3.57 0.92
N ASN A 94 13.38 -2.62 1.54
CA ASN A 94 14.56 -1.99 0.93
C ASN A 94 15.84 -2.86 0.91
N LYS A 95 15.81 -4.05 1.54
CA LYS A 95 16.98 -4.95 1.66
C LYS A 95 16.88 -6.15 0.72
N HIS A 96 15.69 -6.47 0.23
CA HIS A 96 15.44 -7.65 -0.59
C HIS A 96 15.07 -7.27 -2.01
N PHE A 97 15.82 -7.81 -2.97
CA PHE A 97 15.45 -7.70 -4.38
C PHE A 97 14.46 -8.82 -4.72
N VAL A 98 13.22 -8.46 -4.99
CA VAL A 98 12.13 -9.39 -5.29
C VAL A 98 11.76 -9.32 -6.76
N ILE A 99 11.81 -10.47 -7.46
CA ILE A 99 11.39 -10.59 -8.85
C ILE A 99 9.97 -11.13 -8.90
N ALA A 100 9.04 -10.31 -9.44
CA ALA A 100 7.72 -10.73 -9.87
C ALA A 100 7.72 -10.88 -11.39
N ALA A 101 7.43 -12.07 -11.90
CA ALA A 101 7.47 -12.36 -13.31
C ALA A 101 6.27 -13.22 -13.75
N GLY A 102 6.00 -13.26 -15.05
CA GLY A 102 4.93 -14.05 -15.63
C GLY A 102 4.35 -13.43 -16.91
N PRO A 103 3.39 -14.11 -17.56
CA PRO A 103 2.82 -13.64 -18.80
C PRO A 103 1.95 -12.40 -18.59
N CYS A 104 1.72 -11.66 -19.68
CA CYS A 104 0.80 -10.51 -19.65
C CYS A 104 -0.62 -10.94 -19.29
N SER A 105 -1.04 -12.11 -19.75
CA SER A 105 -2.39 -12.65 -19.61
C SER A 105 -2.34 -14.12 -19.22
N VAL A 106 -3.29 -14.53 -18.39
CA VAL A 106 -3.59 -15.95 -18.16
C VAL A 106 -4.39 -16.47 -19.34
N GLU A 107 -3.86 -17.45 -20.06
CA GLU A 107 -4.47 -18.00 -21.28
C GLU A 107 -4.75 -19.50 -21.17
N SER A 108 -3.96 -20.23 -20.39
CA SER A 108 -4.17 -21.63 -20.07
C SER A 108 -3.45 -22.04 -18.80
N TYR A 109 -3.86 -23.18 -18.22
CA TYR A 109 -3.15 -23.80 -17.11
C TYR A 109 -1.71 -24.15 -17.48
N ASP A 110 -1.50 -24.83 -18.63
CA ASP A 110 -0.16 -25.26 -19.07
C ASP A 110 0.82 -24.10 -19.24
N GLN A 111 0.35 -22.99 -19.83
CA GLN A 111 1.14 -21.77 -19.95
C GLN A 111 1.56 -21.26 -18.58
N MET A 112 0.62 -21.14 -17.65
CA MET A 112 0.88 -20.58 -16.33
C MET A 112 1.77 -21.51 -15.49
N PHE A 113 1.51 -22.80 -15.49
CA PHE A 113 2.29 -23.78 -14.73
C PHE A 113 3.73 -23.87 -15.22
N THR A 114 3.93 -24.00 -16.54
CA THR A 114 5.28 -24.03 -17.13
C THR A 114 6.05 -22.75 -16.80
N THR A 115 5.39 -21.61 -16.92
CA THR A 115 6.00 -20.32 -16.58
C THR A 115 6.34 -20.22 -15.08
N ALA A 116 5.46 -20.67 -14.21
CA ALA A 116 5.68 -20.64 -12.76
C ALA A 116 6.86 -21.52 -12.34
N VAL A 117 6.98 -22.73 -12.91
CA VAL A 117 8.11 -23.62 -12.67
C VAL A 117 9.41 -22.97 -13.15
N PHE A 118 9.41 -22.36 -14.32
CA PHE A 118 10.57 -21.64 -14.84
C PHE A 118 10.99 -20.50 -13.91
N ILE A 119 10.04 -19.67 -13.48
CA ILE A 119 10.27 -18.53 -12.56
C ILE A 119 10.88 -19.03 -11.25
N LYS A 120 10.28 -20.07 -10.65
CA LYS A 120 10.77 -20.67 -9.39
C LYS A 120 12.20 -21.16 -9.50
N ASN A 121 12.53 -21.84 -10.59
CA ASN A 121 13.86 -22.40 -10.85
C ASN A 121 14.92 -21.30 -11.12
N HIS A 122 14.50 -20.08 -11.48
CA HIS A 122 15.37 -18.95 -11.73
C HIS A 122 15.28 -17.86 -10.67
N ASN A 123 14.96 -18.23 -9.41
CA ASN A 123 14.88 -17.33 -8.25
C ASN A 123 13.81 -16.23 -8.32
N GLY A 124 12.86 -16.29 -9.25
CA GLY A 124 11.66 -15.48 -9.17
C GLY A 124 10.85 -15.85 -7.93
N LYS A 125 10.23 -14.86 -7.31
CA LYS A 125 9.57 -15.01 -6.01
C LYS A 125 8.05 -14.90 -6.09
N ILE A 126 7.54 -14.22 -7.11
CA ILE A 126 6.12 -13.96 -7.27
C ILE A 126 5.72 -14.26 -8.71
N LEU A 127 4.64 -15.01 -8.88
CA LEU A 127 4.03 -15.26 -10.19
C LEU A 127 3.07 -14.12 -10.53
N ARG A 128 3.26 -13.48 -11.68
CA ARG A 128 2.35 -12.47 -12.20
C ARG A 128 1.57 -13.00 -13.38
N GLY A 129 0.25 -12.84 -13.39
CA GLY A 129 -0.61 -13.14 -14.54
C GLY A 129 -1.89 -12.33 -14.50
N GLY A 130 -2.28 -11.69 -15.62
CA GLY A 130 -3.53 -10.93 -15.69
C GLY A 130 -4.72 -11.85 -15.99
N ALA A 131 -5.58 -12.12 -15.00
CA ALA A 131 -6.84 -12.85 -15.21
C ALA A 131 -7.88 -11.96 -15.94
N TYR A 132 -7.88 -10.68 -15.60
CA TYR A 132 -8.68 -9.65 -16.26
C TYR A 132 -7.77 -8.72 -17.07
N LYS A 133 -8.26 -8.23 -18.21
CA LYS A 133 -7.51 -7.37 -19.12
C LYS A 133 -8.30 -6.11 -19.46
N PRO A 134 -7.84 -4.92 -19.01
CA PRO A 134 -8.48 -3.67 -19.40
C PRO A 134 -8.23 -3.43 -20.89
N ARG A 135 -9.30 -3.22 -21.66
CA ARG A 135 -9.23 -2.98 -23.11
C ARG A 135 -10.03 -1.74 -23.50
N THR A 136 -9.60 -1.11 -24.57
CA THR A 136 -10.29 0.04 -25.16
C THR A 136 -11.31 -0.38 -26.23
N SER A 137 -11.26 -1.63 -26.66
CA SER A 137 -12.21 -2.20 -27.62
C SER A 137 -12.95 -3.38 -27.01
N PRO A 138 -14.28 -3.45 -27.15
CA PRO A 138 -15.08 -4.57 -26.66
C PRO A 138 -14.83 -5.89 -27.42
N TYR A 139 -14.17 -5.81 -28.58
CA TYR A 139 -13.84 -7.00 -29.39
C TYR A 139 -12.48 -7.61 -29.04
N SER A 140 -11.72 -6.96 -28.15
CA SER A 140 -10.42 -7.49 -27.71
C SER A 140 -10.59 -8.56 -26.63
N PHE A 141 -9.61 -9.45 -26.54
CA PHE A 141 -9.55 -10.42 -25.44
C PHE A 141 -9.49 -9.70 -24.09
N VAL A 142 -10.49 -9.91 -23.26
CA VAL A 142 -10.67 -9.24 -21.97
C VAL A 142 -10.10 -10.05 -20.79
N GLY A 143 -9.40 -11.15 -21.07
CA GLY A 143 -8.93 -12.11 -20.07
C GLY A 143 -9.93 -13.25 -19.86
N LEU A 144 -9.51 -14.29 -19.16
CA LEU A 144 -10.35 -15.42 -18.79
C LEU A 144 -11.23 -15.14 -17.57
N GLY A 145 -11.03 -14.00 -16.89
CA GLY A 145 -11.82 -13.61 -15.73
C GLY A 145 -11.73 -14.66 -14.60
N LYS A 146 -12.88 -15.15 -14.15
CA LYS A 146 -12.96 -16.14 -13.06
C LYS A 146 -12.24 -17.46 -13.37
N GLU A 147 -12.27 -17.89 -14.60
CA GLU A 147 -11.51 -19.08 -15.03
C GLU A 147 -10.00 -18.84 -14.91
N GLY A 148 -9.53 -17.66 -15.31
CA GLY A 148 -8.14 -17.27 -15.12
C GLY A 148 -7.73 -17.19 -13.65
N LEU A 149 -8.63 -16.76 -12.75
CA LEU A 149 -8.39 -16.81 -11.31
C LEU A 149 -8.29 -18.25 -10.78
N ALA A 150 -9.13 -19.17 -11.26
CA ALA A 150 -9.05 -20.57 -10.90
C ALA A 150 -7.71 -21.19 -11.32
N ILE A 151 -7.26 -20.93 -12.56
CA ILE A 151 -5.93 -21.35 -13.04
C ILE A 151 -4.82 -20.81 -12.14
N LEU A 152 -4.85 -19.52 -11.79
CA LEU A 152 -3.85 -18.92 -10.90
C LEU A 152 -3.84 -19.57 -9.52
N LYS A 153 -5.01 -19.89 -8.97
CA LYS A 153 -5.16 -20.55 -7.67
C LYS A 153 -4.54 -21.95 -7.69
N ASP A 154 -4.81 -22.73 -8.72
CA ASP A 154 -4.28 -24.08 -8.87
C ASP A 154 -2.75 -24.06 -9.01
N VAL A 155 -2.21 -23.21 -9.88
CA VAL A 155 -0.77 -23.03 -10.05
C VAL A 155 -0.09 -22.52 -8.80
N LYS A 156 -0.71 -21.59 -8.05
CA LYS A 156 -0.24 -21.13 -6.74
C LYS A 156 -0.11 -22.30 -5.76
N ASN A 157 -1.14 -23.14 -5.65
CA ASN A 157 -1.16 -24.27 -4.73
C ASN A 157 -0.06 -25.30 -5.06
N GLU A 158 0.19 -25.57 -6.34
CA GLU A 158 1.19 -26.53 -6.77
C GLU A 158 2.63 -26.03 -6.67
N THR A 159 2.85 -24.76 -6.98
CA THR A 159 4.20 -24.18 -7.03
C THR A 159 4.61 -23.51 -5.73
N GLY A 160 3.66 -23.08 -4.91
CA GLY A 160 3.89 -22.30 -3.68
C GLY A 160 4.34 -20.86 -3.95
N LEU A 161 4.27 -20.38 -5.20
CA LEU A 161 4.58 -19.00 -5.53
C LEU A 161 3.39 -18.09 -5.17
N PRO A 162 3.58 -17.00 -4.42
CA PRO A 162 2.58 -15.97 -4.28
C PRO A 162 2.18 -15.40 -5.65
N VAL A 163 0.93 -14.98 -5.77
CA VAL A 163 0.35 -14.50 -7.03
C VAL A 163 0.04 -13.01 -6.97
N ILE A 164 0.39 -12.31 -8.05
CA ILE A 164 -0.06 -10.94 -8.32
C ILE A 164 -0.92 -10.92 -9.58
N THR A 165 -2.12 -10.35 -9.49
CA THR A 165 -3.01 -10.14 -10.64
C THR A 165 -3.74 -8.81 -10.55
N GLU A 166 -4.15 -8.26 -11.69
CA GLU A 166 -4.81 -6.96 -11.79
C GLU A 166 -6.30 -7.11 -11.47
N VAL A 167 -6.82 -6.17 -10.66
CA VAL A 167 -8.24 -5.97 -10.39
C VAL A 167 -8.72 -4.71 -11.12
N LEU A 168 -9.88 -4.76 -11.77
CA LEU A 168 -10.36 -3.66 -12.62
C LEU A 168 -11.54 -2.89 -12.02
N ALA A 169 -12.37 -3.53 -11.20
CA ALA A 169 -13.59 -2.96 -10.65
C ALA A 169 -13.73 -3.24 -9.15
N PRO A 170 -14.39 -2.35 -8.39
CA PRO A 170 -14.61 -2.56 -6.95
C PRO A 170 -15.33 -3.87 -6.61
N GLU A 171 -16.23 -4.32 -7.50
CA GLU A 171 -17.03 -5.54 -7.33
C GLU A 171 -16.18 -6.81 -7.47
N GLU A 172 -15.02 -6.72 -8.11
CA GLU A 172 -14.11 -7.85 -8.34
C GLU A 172 -13.09 -8.02 -7.22
N VAL A 173 -12.94 -7.04 -6.33
CA VAL A 173 -11.88 -7.01 -5.32
C VAL A 173 -11.90 -8.27 -4.45
N GLU A 174 -13.05 -8.68 -3.94
CA GLU A 174 -13.19 -9.84 -3.06
C GLU A 174 -12.75 -11.14 -3.75
N ILE A 175 -13.27 -11.39 -4.97
CA ILE A 175 -12.96 -12.62 -5.70
C ILE A 175 -11.51 -12.69 -6.18
N VAL A 176 -10.89 -11.53 -6.43
CA VAL A 176 -9.47 -11.46 -6.80
C VAL A 176 -8.61 -11.64 -5.55
N ALA A 177 -8.97 -11.01 -4.42
CA ALA A 177 -8.25 -11.13 -3.16
C ALA A 177 -8.25 -12.55 -2.58
N ASP A 178 -9.30 -13.36 -2.85
CA ASP A 178 -9.35 -14.77 -2.48
C ASP A 178 -8.23 -15.62 -3.12
N VAL A 179 -7.65 -15.15 -4.19
CA VAL A 179 -6.62 -15.88 -4.96
C VAL A 179 -5.25 -15.18 -4.88
N ALA A 180 -5.25 -13.89 -5.10
CA ALA A 180 -4.02 -13.10 -5.20
C ALA A 180 -3.47 -12.70 -3.83
N ASP A 181 -2.16 -12.77 -3.67
CA ASP A 181 -1.45 -12.25 -2.49
C ASP A 181 -1.15 -10.75 -2.66
N ILE A 182 -1.17 -10.27 -3.91
CA ILE A 182 -0.97 -8.87 -4.26
C ILE A 182 -2.01 -8.46 -5.29
N LEU A 183 -2.77 -7.41 -5.01
CA LEU A 183 -3.70 -6.79 -5.95
C LEU A 183 -2.99 -5.72 -6.75
N GLN A 184 -2.89 -5.91 -8.08
CA GLN A 184 -2.31 -4.91 -8.96
C GLN A 184 -3.37 -3.90 -9.38
N ILE A 185 -3.07 -2.61 -9.22
CA ILE A 185 -3.85 -1.50 -9.79
C ILE A 185 -3.14 -1.03 -11.05
N GLY A 186 -3.81 -1.17 -12.18
CA GLY A 186 -3.31 -0.70 -13.47
C GLY A 186 -3.36 0.83 -13.60
N ALA A 187 -2.53 1.38 -14.49
CA ALA A 187 -2.44 2.84 -14.71
C ALA A 187 -3.78 3.50 -15.05
N ARG A 188 -4.68 2.79 -15.73
CA ARG A 188 -6.03 3.31 -16.06
C ARG A 188 -6.92 3.51 -14.85
N ASN A 189 -6.65 2.78 -13.76
CA ASN A 189 -7.42 2.81 -12.51
C ASN A 189 -6.73 3.57 -11.38
N MET A 190 -5.61 4.24 -11.63
CA MET A 190 -4.88 4.96 -10.58
C MET A 190 -5.67 6.13 -9.96
N TYR A 191 -6.69 6.62 -10.64
CA TYR A 191 -7.64 7.64 -10.15
C TYR A 191 -9.03 7.08 -9.85
N ASN A 192 -9.22 5.75 -9.90
CA ASN A 192 -10.48 5.14 -9.52
C ASN A 192 -10.53 5.01 -7.98
N TYR A 193 -10.85 6.11 -7.31
CA TYR A 193 -10.82 6.19 -5.84
C TYR A 193 -11.72 5.16 -5.17
N ARG A 194 -12.85 4.79 -5.77
CA ARG A 194 -13.72 3.72 -5.22
C ARG A 194 -13.03 2.36 -5.24
N LEU A 195 -12.30 2.06 -6.31
CA LEU A 195 -11.50 0.84 -6.39
C LEU A 195 -10.36 0.87 -5.37
N LEU A 196 -9.63 1.99 -5.29
CA LEU A 196 -8.52 2.17 -4.34
C LEU A 196 -9.00 2.03 -2.89
N GLU A 197 -10.13 2.64 -2.54
CA GLU A 197 -10.73 2.52 -1.22
C GLU A 197 -11.11 1.05 -0.90
N ARG A 198 -11.68 0.33 -1.87
CA ARG A 198 -12.07 -1.07 -1.67
C ARG A 198 -10.85 -1.97 -1.50
N VAL A 199 -9.83 -1.78 -2.34
CA VAL A 199 -8.55 -2.52 -2.24
C VAL A 199 -7.84 -2.22 -0.92
N GLY A 200 -7.82 -0.96 -0.47
CA GLY A 200 -7.21 -0.58 0.79
C GLY A 200 -7.89 -1.15 2.04
N LYS A 201 -9.08 -1.76 1.91
CA LYS A 201 -9.80 -2.47 2.98
C LYS A 201 -9.57 -3.98 2.97
N THR A 202 -8.87 -4.51 1.97
CA THR A 202 -8.43 -5.91 1.98
C THR A 202 -7.21 -6.05 2.88
N SER A 203 -7.18 -7.11 3.70
CA SER A 203 -6.09 -7.42 4.63
C SER A 203 -5.21 -8.54 4.08
#